data_d9193dcd532b727d044b44572688f611
#
_entry.id   d9193dcd532b727d044b44572688f611
#
_cell.length_a   1.000
_cell.length_b   1.000
_cell.length_c   1.000
_cell.angle_alpha   90.00
_cell.angle_beta   90.00
_cell.angle_gamma   90.00
#
_symmetry.space_group_name_H-M   'P 1'
#
loop_
_entity.id
_entity.type
_entity.pdbx_description
1 polymer ?
#
loop_
_entity_poly.entity_id
_entity_poly.type
_entity_poly.pdbx_seq_one_letter_code
_entity_poly.pdbx_strand_id
1 'polypeptide(L)'
;ACDAYTAKGVTSAQDGFTQEKQWAQLRKAHEKGLLRNRVQILPGLGCCDLNQFTSHASGTPLTADRKISLGAVKHLVDGSLQCYTGCLSNPYHKIIYDLPDGPMWRGYIQENPEGFIDRIVALHRQGWQIAIHGNGDEAIQLILDAYEEAQKRYPRADARHIVIHCQTVREDQLDRIKRLGVVPSFFVVHTYFWGDRHYEMFLGQDRAERISPLRSALKRGIPFSNHNDTFVTPIDPLL
;
A
#
# COMPACT_ATOMS: atom_id res chain seq x y z
N ALA A 1 0.58 -21.67 -7.71
CA ALA A 1 0.21 -20.23 -7.72
C ALA A 1 -0.07 -19.75 -9.14
N CYS A 2 0.87 -19.80 -10.10
CA CYS A 2 0.67 -19.27 -11.46
C CYS A 2 -0.62 -19.77 -12.14
N ASP A 3 -0.92 -21.07 -12.07
CA ASP A 3 -2.14 -21.62 -12.69
C ASP A 3 -3.42 -21.04 -12.06
N ALA A 4 -3.44 -20.84 -10.75
CA ALA A 4 -4.59 -20.24 -10.06
C ALA A 4 -4.83 -18.79 -10.51
N TYR A 5 -3.76 -17.99 -10.66
CA TYR A 5 -3.86 -16.63 -11.19
C TYR A 5 -4.30 -16.61 -12.66
N THR A 6 -3.70 -17.49 -13.48
CA THR A 6 -4.05 -17.59 -14.91
C THR A 6 -5.50 -18.01 -15.13
N ALA A 7 -6.02 -18.93 -14.31
CA ALA A 7 -7.43 -19.37 -14.37
C ALA A 7 -8.41 -18.21 -14.11
N LYS A 8 -7.98 -17.16 -13.45
CA LYS A 8 -8.74 -15.91 -13.22
C LYS A 8 -8.38 -14.79 -14.21
N GLY A 9 -7.67 -15.09 -15.29
CA GLY A 9 -7.27 -14.11 -16.30
C GLY A 9 -6.11 -13.20 -15.90
N VAL A 10 -5.47 -13.42 -14.75
CA VAL A 10 -4.36 -12.60 -14.26
C VAL A 10 -3.08 -12.98 -14.97
N THR A 11 -2.54 -12.09 -15.79
CA THR A 11 -1.28 -12.31 -16.53
C THR A 11 -0.06 -11.67 -15.86
N SER A 12 -0.30 -10.73 -14.95
CA SER A 12 0.74 -10.04 -14.18
C SER A 12 0.29 -9.92 -12.73
N ALA A 13 1.18 -10.22 -11.80
CA ALA A 13 0.94 -10.06 -10.36
C ALA A 13 1.99 -9.12 -9.76
N GLN A 14 1.67 -8.55 -8.62
CA GLN A 14 2.59 -7.76 -7.82
C GLN A 14 2.84 -8.49 -6.49
N ASP A 15 4.10 -8.75 -6.15
CA ASP A 15 4.49 -9.20 -4.82
C ASP A 15 4.57 -7.98 -3.91
N GLY A 16 3.53 -7.79 -3.10
CA GLY A 16 3.25 -6.55 -2.37
C GLY A 16 4.21 -6.24 -1.20
N PHE A 17 5.07 -7.16 -0.80
CA PHE A 17 6.11 -6.94 0.22
C PHE A 17 7.21 -8.00 0.10
N THR A 18 8.05 -7.85 -0.89
CA THR A 18 9.12 -8.80 -1.21
C THR A 18 10.25 -8.71 -0.20
N GLN A 19 10.43 -9.75 0.60
CA GLN A 19 11.58 -9.94 1.47
C GLN A 19 12.69 -10.69 0.72
N GLU A 20 13.89 -10.74 1.28
CA GLU A 20 15.04 -11.41 0.67
C GLU A 20 14.75 -12.89 0.32
N LYS A 21 14.06 -13.59 1.21
CA LYS A 21 13.67 -14.99 1.00
C LYS A 21 12.72 -15.17 -0.19
N GLN A 22 11.69 -14.32 -0.31
CA GLN A 22 10.76 -14.35 -1.43
C GLN A 22 11.46 -14.00 -2.74
N TRP A 23 12.33 -13.01 -2.73
CA TRP A 23 13.13 -12.66 -3.90
C TRP A 23 13.98 -13.82 -4.38
N ALA A 24 14.69 -14.51 -3.49
CA ALA A 24 15.48 -15.70 -3.82
C ALA A 24 14.59 -16.83 -4.39
N GLN A 25 13.38 -17.02 -3.84
CA GLN A 25 12.43 -18.01 -4.33
C GLN A 25 11.90 -17.67 -5.73
N LEU A 26 11.58 -16.41 -6.01
CA LEU A 26 11.13 -15.95 -7.33
C LEU A 26 12.20 -16.16 -8.39
N ARG A 27 13.46 -15.81 -8.10
CA ARG A 27 14.59 -16.06 -9.01
C ARG A 27 14.73 -17.54 -9.33
N LYS A 28 14.72 -18.39 -8.30
CA LYS A 28 14.83 -19.86 -8.48
C LYS A 28 13.64 -20.43 -9.27
N ALA A 29 12.43 -19.91 -9.07
CA ALA A 29 11.26 -20.32 -9.84
C ALA A 29 11.38 -19.90 -11.31
N HIS A 30 11.89 -18.70 -11.57
CA HIS A 30 12.17 -18.22 -12.92
C HIS A 30 13.23 -19.09 -13.63
N GLU A 31 14.37 -19.34 -12.99
CA GLU A 31 15.47 -20.19 -13.51
C GLU A 31 15.00 -21.61 -13.89
N LYS A 32 14.01 -22.14 -13.15
CA LYS A 32 13.41 -23.45 -13.42
C LYS A 32 12.26 -23.40 -14.45
N GLY A 33 11.97 -22.25 -15.05
CA GLY A 33 10.87 -22.09 -16.01
C GLY A 33 9.46 -22.25 -15.40
N LEU A 34 9.33 -22.16 -14.06
CA LEU A 34 8.06 -22.34 -13.37
C LEU A 34 7.23 -21.05 -13.31
N LEU A 35 7.84 -19.90 -13.58
CA LEU A 35 7.16 -18.61 -13.53
C LEU A 35 6.46 -18.33 -14.87
N ARG A 36 5.14 -18.52 -14.92
CA ARG A 36 4.32 -18.32 -16.13
C ARG A 36 3.81 -16.89 -16.26
N ASN A 37 3.41 -16.29 -15.14
CA ASN A 37 2.93 -14.91 -15.08
C ASN A 37 4.11 -13.94 -14.95
N ARG A 38 3.91 -12.69 -15.35
CA ARG A 38 4.83 -11.60 -14.98
C ARG A 38 4.65 -11.28 -13.50
N VAL A 39 5.76 -10.96 -12.83
CA VAL A 39 5.74 -10.54 -11.42
C VAL A 39 6.50 -9.23 -11.28
N GLN A 40 5.88 -8.23 -10.70
CA GLN A 40 6.56 -7.05 -10.22
C GLN A 40 6.82 -7.20 -8.72
N ILE A 41 8.07 -7.12 -8.31
CA ILE A 41 8.43 -7.17 -6.88
C ILE A 41 8.38 -5.78 -6.26
N LEU A 42 7.85 -5.66 -5.05
CA LEU A 42 7.95 -4.47 -4.21
C LEU A 42 8.94 -4.77 -3.06
N PRO A 43 10.23 -4.43 -3.20
CA PRO A 43 11.21 -4.71 -2.15
C PRO A 43 10.79 -4.08 -0.83
N GLY A 44 10.71 -4.88 0.23
CA GLY A 44 10.35 -4.42 1.56
C GLY A 44 11.50 -3.64 2.21
N LEU A 45 11.25 -2.41 2.62
CA LEU A 45 12.23 -1.58 3.32
C LEU A 45 12.69 -2.27 4.60
N GLY A 46 14.00 -2.45 4.77
CA GLY A 46 14.60 -3.17 5.90
C GLY A 46 14.47 -4.70 5.84
N CYS A 47 13.78 -5.25 4.82
CA CYS A 47 13.56 -6.70 4.67
C CYS A 47 14.13 -7.27 3.36
N CYS A 48 14.54 -6.40 2.46
CA CYS A 48 15.22 -6.74 1.21
C CYS A 48 16.40 -5.77 1.02
N ASP A 49 17.57 -6.28 0.62
CA ASP A 49 18.72 -5.42 0.35
C ASP A 49 18.49 -4.62 -0.93
N LEU A 50 18.28 -3.31 -0.79
CA LEU A 50 18.03 -2.43 -1.92
C LEU A 50 19.26 -2.19 -2.78
N ASN A 51 20.48 -2.40 -2.24
CA ASN A 51 21.75 -2.16 -2.96
C ASN A 51 22.00 -3.20 -4.06
N GLN A 52 21.29 -4.33 -4.04
CA GLN A 52 21.39 -5.33 -5.10
C GLN A 52 20.77 -4.89 -6.43
N PHE A 53 19.95 -3.83 -6.44
CA PHE A 53 19.31 -3.32 -7.64
C PHE A 53 20.13 -2.19 -8.26
N THR A 54 20.53 -2.36 -9.52
CA THR A 54 21.37 -1.40 -10.27
C THR A 54 20.58 -0.19 -10.78
N SER A 55 19.25 -0.27 -10.78
CA SER A 55 18.34 0.82 -11.14
C SER A 55 17.29 0.98 -10.04
N HIS A 56 16.88 2.21 -9.77
CA HIS A 56 15.83 2.54 -8.82
C HIS A 56 14.48 2.84 -9.51
N ALA A 57 14.45 2.78 -10.84
CA ALA A 57 13.25 3.07 -11.61
C ALA A 57 12.25 1.90 -11.57
N SER A 58 11.03 2.17 -11.13
CA SER A 58 9.94 1.20 -11.21
C SER A 58 9.68 0.78 -12.65
N GLY A 59 9.45 -0.51 -12.87
CA GLY A 59 9.30 -1.11 -14.20
C GLY A 59 10.61 -1.63 -14.80
N THR A 60 11.76 -1.42 -14.15
CA THR A 60 13.04 -1.96 -14.62
C THR A 60 12.98 -3.49 -14.68
N PRO A 61 13.25 -4.12 -15.86
CA PRO A 61 13.32 -5.56 -15.97
C PRO A 61 14.47 -6.13 -15.12
N LEU A 62 14.18 -7.17 -14.35
CA LEU A 62 15.17 -7.91 -13.54
C LEU A 62 15.55 -9.25 -14.20
N THR A 63 14.84 -9.64 -15.27
CA THR A 63 15.13 -10.83 -16.09
C THR A 63 15.10 -10.47 -17.57
N ALA A 64 15.91 -11.18 -18.37
CA ALA A 64 16.02 -10.90 -19.81
C ALA A 64 14.69 -11.04 -20.57
N ASP A 65 13.84 -11.99 -20.15
CA ASP A 65 12.50 -12.21 -20.70
C ASP A 65 11.42 -11.27 -20.13
N ARG A 66 11.83 -10.34 -19.26
CA ARG A 66 10.97 -9.34 -18.61
C ARG A 66 9.84 -9.93 -17.75
N LYS A 67 9.98 -11.18 -17.31
CA LYS A 67 8.99 -11.80 -16.42
C LYS A 67 9.04 -11.29 -15.00
N ILE A 68 10.20 -10.83 -14.54
CA ILE A 68 10.32 -10.18 -13.24
C ILE A 68 10.75 -8.74 -13.46
N SER A 69 10.08 -7.80 -12.83
CA SER A 69 10.41 -6.38 -12.85
C SER A 69 10.47 -5.79 -11.46
N LEU A 70 11.29 -4.75 -11.30
CA LEU A 70 11.36 -3.96 -10.09
C LEU A 70 10.14 -3.04 -9.99
N GLY A 71 9.56 -2.96 -8.81
CA GLY A 71 8.50 -2.01 -8.46
C GLY A 71 8.97 -0.97 -7.45
N ALA A 72 8.02 -0.36 -6.77
CA ALA A 72 8.28 0.61 -5.71
C ALA A 72 8.87 -0.06 -4.46
N VAL A 73 9.68 0.66 -3.69
CA VAL A 73 10.05 0.23 -2.33
C VAL A 73 8.81 0.25 -1.44
N LYS A 74 8.53 -0.89 -0.82
CA LYS A 74 7.35 -1.08 0.05
C LYS A 74 7.70 -0.84 1.52
N HIS A 75 6.82 -0.10 2.20
CA HIS A 75 6.87 0.10 3.64
C HIS A 75 5.48 0.03 4.28
N LEU A 76 5.42 -0.13 5.61
CA LEU A 76 4.18 -0.16 6.38
C LEU A 76 4.26 0.86 7.51
N VAL A 77 3.22 1.68 7.67
CA VAL A 77 3.13 2.70 8.72
C VAL A 77 2.18 2.27 9.83
N ASP A 78 1.06 1.66 9.47
CA ASP A 78 0.08 1.14 10.43
C ASP A 78 -0.30 -0.31 10.10
N GLY A 79 -1.32 -0.82 10.74
CA GLY A 79 -1.87 -2.14 10.50
C GLY A 79 -3.23 -2.11 9.80
N SER A 80 -4.15 -3.00 10.19
CA SER A 80 -5.49 -3.12 9.60
C SER A 80 -6.58 -2.69 10.56
N LEU A 81 -7.72 -2.24 10.01
CA LEU A 81 -8.90 -1.92 10.82
C LEU A 81 -9.44 -3.17 11.52
N GLN A 82 -9.40 -4.33 10.86
CA GLN A 82 -9.89 -5.60 11.40
C GLN A 82 -9.13 -6.07 12.64
N CYS A 83 -7.87 -5.67 12.76
CA CYS A 83 -7.02 -5.97 13.92
C CYS A 83 -6.95 -4.82 14.93
N TYR A 84 -7.72 -3.75 14.76
CA TYR A 84 -7.65 -2.53 15.57
C TYR A 84 -6.26 -1.87 15.60
N THR A 85 -5.48 -2.04 14.54
CA THR A 85 -4.12 -1.52 14.41
C THR A 85 -3.96 -0.45 13.33
N GLY A 86 -4.98 -0.21 12.51
CA GLY A 86 -5.04 0.95 11.61
C GLY A 86 -5.12 2.25 12.43
N CYS A 87 -4.24 3.22 12.16
CA CYS A 87 -4.15 4.43 12.96
C CYS A 87 -5.14 5.50 12.52
N LEU A 88 -6.15 5.74 13.34
CA LEU A 88 -7.28 6.64 13.07
C LEU A 88 -7.14 7.98 13.82
N SER A 89 -7.68 9.06 13.26
CA SER A 89 -7.81 10.36 13.93
C SER A 89 -8.85 10.34 15.06
N ASN A 90 -9.85 9.48 14.96
CA ASN A 90 -10.88 9.29 15.96
C ASN A 90 -10.89 7.85 16.46
N PRO A 91 -11.35 7.58 17.70
CA PRO A 91 -11.43 6.23 18.25
C PRO A 91 -12.21 5.26 17.37
N TYR A 92 -11.88 3.99 17.47
CA TYR A 92 -12.71 2.92 16.91
C TYR A 92 -14.11 2.99 17.48
N HIS A 93 -15.12 2.60 16.69
CA HIS A 93 -16.53 2.74 17.08
C HIS A 93 -16.91 1.85 18.26
N LYS A 94 -16.46 0.59 18.25
CA LYS A 94 -16.63 -0.35 19.36
C LYS A 94 -15.30 -1.07 19.62
N ILE A 95 -14.96 -1.19 20.88
CA ILE A 95 -13.79 -1.94 21.33
C ILE A 95 -14.28 -3.25 21.96
N ILE A 96 -13.80 -4.38 21.46
CA ILE A 96 -14.18 -5.72 21.93
C ILE A 96 -13.02 -6.46 22.60
N TYR A 97 -11.87 -5.83 22.70
CA TYR A 97 -10.67 -6.36 23.35
C TYR A 97 -10.22 -5.41 24.46
N ASP A 98 -9.41 -5.92 25.37
CA ASP A 98 -8.70 -5.10 26.35
C ASP A 98 -7.50 -4.44 25.64
N LEU A 99 -7.67 -3.19 25.25
CA LEU A 99 -6.68 -2.39 24.55
C LEU A 99 -6.15 -1.26 25.43
N PRO A 100 -4.91 -0.78 25.24
CA PRO A 100 -4.24 0.14 26.16
C PRO A 100 -5.05 1.38 26.55
N ASP A 101 -5.72 2.01 25.57
CA ASP A 101 -6.51 3.22 25.78
C ASP A 101 -8.02 2.93 25.90
N GLY A 102 -8.41 1.66 26.05
CA GLY A 102 -9.81 1.26 26.14
C GLY A 102 -10.67 1.85 25.04
N PRO A 103 -11.81 2.50 25.38
CA PRO A 103 -12.72 3.09 24.39
C PRO A 103 -12.12 4.21 23.54
N MET A 104 -10.98 4.79 23.94
CA MET A 104 -10.29 5.85 23.22
C MET A 104 -9.24 5.32 22.24
N TRP A 105 -9.10 4.02 22.11
CA TRP A 105 -8.15 3.37 21.21
C TRP A 105 -8.36 3.79 19.76
N ARG A 106 -7.26 4.17 19.09
CA ARG A 106 -7.24 4.66 17.71
C ARG A 106 -6.29 3.90 16.78
N GLY A 107 -5.75 2.76 17.23
CA GLY A 107 -4.63 2.12 16.54
C GLY A 107 -3.30 2.83 16.84
N TYR A 108 -2.28 2.56 16.04
CA TYR A 108 -0.95 3.13 16.29
C TYR A 108 -0.11 3.23 15.01
N ILE A 109 0.85 4.15 15.03
CA ILE A 109 1.94 4.22 14.07
C ILE A 109 3.06 3.29 14.56
N GLN A 110 3.62 2.47 13.67
CA GLN A 110 4.59 1.43 14.03
C GLN A 110 5.99 1.98 14.36
N GLU A 111 6.26 3.25 14.07
CA GLU A 111 7.58 3.83 14.21
C GLU A 111 7.55 5.33 14.55
N ASN A 112 8.72 5.88 14.91
CA ASN A 112 8.84 7.31 15.16
C ASN A 112 8.61 8.12 13.87
N PRO A 113 7.68 9.10 13.87
CA PRO A 113 7.33 9.89 12.69
C PRO A 113 8.51 10.63 12.04
N GLU A 114 9.41 11.23 12.83
CA GLU A 114 10.56 11.97 12.30
C GLU A 114 11.52 11.05 11.56
N GLY A 115 11.88 9.91 12.18
CA GLY A 115 12.74 8.91 11.56
C GLY A 115 12.11 8.28 10.32
N PHE A 116 10.78 8.12 10.29
CA PHE A 116 10.05 7.70 9.11
C PHE A 116 10.19 8.71 7.96
N ILE A 117 9.90 9.99 8.22
CA ILE A 117 9.99 11.06 7.21
C ILE A 117 11.39 11.11 6.61
N ASP A 118 12.43 11.09 7.42
CA ASP A 118 13.82 11.15 6.95
C ASP A 118 14.18 9.96 6.04
N ARG A 119 13.72 8.75 6.37
CA ARG A 119 13.92 7.58 5.49
C ARG A 119 13.20 7.72 4.16
N ILE A 120 11.97 8.21 4.14
CA ILE A 120 11.21 8.42 2.90
C ILE A 120 11.87 9.50 2.05
N VAL A 121 12.35 10.59 2.65
CA VAL A 121 13.13 11.63 1.96
C VAL A 121 14.40 11.05 1.35
N ALA A 122 15.13 10.21 2.08
CA ALA A 122 16.34 9.56 1.58
C ALA A 122 16.07 8.64 0.37
N LEU A 123 15.04 7.80 0.43
CA LEU A 123 14.63 6.94 -0.70
C LEU A 123 14.19 7.77 -1.91
N HIS A 124 13.41 8.81 -1.68
CA HIS A 124 12.96 9.73 -2.72
C HIS A 124 14.14 10.40 -3.43
N ARG A 125 15.12 10.90 -2.66
CA ARG A 125 16.36 11.49 -3.20
C ARG A 125 17.16 10.52 -4.07
N GLN A 126 17.17 9.23 -3.71
CA GLN A 126 17.85 8.18 -4.48
C GLN A 126 17.12 7.81 -5.78
N GLY A 127 15.93 8.36 -6.03
CA GLY A 127 15.16 8.09 -7.25
C GLY A 127 14.10 6.99 -7.10
N TRP A 128 13.95 6.36 -5.94
CA TRP A 128 12.96 5.31 -5.74
C TRP A 128 11.51 5.83 -5.90
N GLN A 129 10.66 5.03 -6.53
CA GLN A 129 9.23 5.10 -6.29
C GLN A 129 8.96 4.41 -4.95
N ILE A 130 8.04 4.92 -4.16
CA ILE A 130 7.76 4.43 -2.81
C ILE A 130 6.28 4.08 -2.70
N ALA A 131 5.97 2.94 -2.10
CA ALA A 131 4.62 2.46 -1.88
C ALA A 131 4.44 2.15 -0.39
N ILE A 132 3.59 2.92 0.28
CA ILE A 132 3.41 2.80 1.73
C ILE A 132 2.00 2.34 2.05
N HIS A 133 1.91 1.29 2.89
CA HIS A 133 0.67 0.82 3.47
C HIS A 133 0.15 1.86 4.48
N GLY A 134 -1.08 2.31 4.27
CA GLY A 134 -1.78 3.22 5.18
C GLY A 134 -3.28 2.97 5.10
N ASN A 135 -3.87 2.41 6.16
CA ASN A 135 -5.29 2.16 6.28
C ASN A 135 -6.01 3.28 7.02
N GLY A 136 -5.48 3.69 8.17
CA GLY A 136 -6.03 4.76 8.98
C GLY A 136 -5.72 6.15 8.41
N ASP A 137 -6.62 7.09 8.62
CA ASP A 137 -6.45 8.46 8.13
C ASP A 137 -5.28 9.20 8.79
N GLU A 138 -4.90 8.87 10.03
CA GLU A 138 -3.67 9.41 10.64
C GLU A 138 -2.40 8.80 10.01
N ALA A 139 -2.41 7.51 9.69
CA ALA A 139 -1.32 6.89 8.95
C ALA A 139 -1.17 7.52 7.55
N ILE A 140 -2.29 7.73 6.86
CA ILE A 140 -2.31 8.43 5.55
C ILE A 140 -1.78 9.86 5.69
N GLN A 141 -2.13 10.56 6.78
CA GLN A 141 -1.61 11.89 7.08
C GLN A 141 -0.08 11.89 7.13
N LEU A 142 0.51 11.01 7.94
CA LEU A 142 1.97 10.90 8.07
C LEU A 142 2.65 10.54 6.74
N ILE A 143 2.04 9.65 5.95
CA ILE A 143 2.56 9.28 4.62
C ILE A 143 2.59 10.52 3.70
N LEU A 144 1.51 11.30 3.69
CA LEU A 144 1.44 12.50 2.86
C LEU A 144 2.40 13.59 3.34
N ASP A 145 2.63 13.70 4.64
CA ASP A 145 3.61 14.63 5.20
C ASP A 145 5.03 14.25 4.75
N ALA A 146 5.36 12.95 4.77
CA ALA A 146 6.65 12.46 4.29
C ALA A 146 6.85 12.70 2.79
N TYR A 147 5.83 12.44 1.96
CA TYR A 147 5.90 12.68 0.52
C TYR A 147 5.99 14.18 0.19
N GLU A 148 5.28 15.03 0.91
CA GLU A 148 5.34 16.49 0.75
C GLU A 148 6.71 17.02 1.12
N GLU A 149 7.29 16.59 2.23
CA GLU A 149 8.64 16.98 2.66
C GLU A 149 9.71 16.46 1.67
N ALA A 150 9.56 15.25 1.15
CA ALA A 150 10.44 14.71 0.12
C ALA A 150 10.41 15.55 -1.16
N GLN A 151 9.22 15.90 -1.64
CA GLN A 151 9.05 16.76 -2.83
C GLN A 151 9.55 18.19 -2.60
N LYS A 152 9.40 18.71 -1.39
CA LYS A 152 9.92 20.04 -1.03
C LYS A 152 11.46 20.07 -1.04
N ARG A 153 12.11 19.07 -0.46
CA ARG A 153 13.58 18.99 -0.40
C ARG A 153 14.21 18.61 -1.74
N TYR A 154 13.58 17.71 -2.49
CA TYR A 154 14.11 17.15 -3.73
C TYR A 154 13.00 17.02 -4.78
N PRO A 155 12.62 18.11 -5.48
CA PRO A 155 11.52 18.09 -6.42
C PRO A 155 11.69 17.06 -7.54
N ARG A 156 10.69 16.21 -7.76
CA ARG A 156 10.61 15.23 -8.86
C ARG A 156 9.25 15.34 -9.53
N ALA A 157 9.23 15.67 -10.82
CA ALA A 157 8.00 15.96 -11.57
C ALA A 157 7.03 14.77 -11.65
N ASP A 158 7.52 13.53 -11.64
CA ASP A 158 6.72 12.32 -11.86
C ASP A 158 7.15 11.18 -10.92
N ALA A 159 7.14 11.46 -9.61
CA ALA A 159 7.54 10.48 -8.59
C ALA A 159 6.52 9.33 -8.45
N ARG A 160 5.22 9.62 -8.63
CA ARG A 160 4.08 8.68 -8.54
C ARG A 160 4.15 7.78 -7.31
N HIS A 161 4.46 8.34 -6.15
CA HIS A 161 4.43 7.58 -4.90
C HIS A 161 3.04 7.02 -4.63
N ILE A 162 2.95 5.90 -3.93
CA ILE A 162 1.71 5.14 -3.77
C ILE A 162 1.32 5.11 -2.30
N VAL A 163 0.03 5.33 -2.00
CA VAL A 163 -0.59 4.95 -0.72
C VAL A 163 -1.39 3.67 -0.95
N ILE A 164 -0.94 2.56 -0.36
CA ILE A 164 -1.61 1.26 -0.49
C ILE A 164 -2.73 1.16 0.54
N HIS A 165 -3.84 0.57 0.15
CA HIS A 165 -5.15 0.51 0.79
C HIS A 165 -5.86 1.87 0.81
N CYS A 166 -5.26 2.91 1.36
CA CYS A 166 -5.83 4.26 1.38
C CYS A 166 -7.29 4.27 1.88
N GLN A 167 -7.58 3.41 2.87
CA GLN A 167 -8.94 2.94 3.15
C GLN A 167 -9.83 4.04 3.74
N THR A 168 -9.34 4.74 4.77
CA THR A 168 -10.10 5.81 5.46
C THR A 168 -9.68 7.22 5.06
N VAL A 169 -9.14 7.38 3.84
CA VAL A 169 -8.67 8.67 3.34
C VAL A 169 -9.76 9.73 3.39
N ARG A 170 -9.44 10.91 3.93
CA ARG A 170 -10.33 12.07 4.02
C ARG A 170 -10.35 12.88 2.72
N GLU A 171 -11.35 13.74 2.53
CA GLU A 171 -11.46 14.60 1.35
C GLU A 171 -10.28 15.59 1.23
N ASP A 172 -9.86 16.19 2.35
CA ASP A 172 -8.69 17.09 2.40
C ASP A 172 -7.39 16.36 2.01
N GLN A 173 -7.27 15.09 2.40
CA GLN A 173 -6.13 14.27 2.02
C GLN A 173 -6.16 13.89 0.53
N LEU A 174 -7.34 13.69 -0.06
CA LEU A 174 -7.47 13.50 -1.51
C LEU A 174 -7.02 14.75 -2.29
N ASP A 175 -7.29 15.94 -1.78
CA ASP A 175 -6.80 17.18 -2.38
C ASP A 175 -5.26 17.26 -2.34
N ARG A 176 -4.65 16.81 -1.23
CA ARG A 176 -3.18 16.69 -1.12
C ARG A 176 -2.62 15.63 -2.06
N ILE A 177 -3.25 14.45 -2.13
CA ILE A 177 -2.89 13.36 -3.06
C ILE A 177 -2.85 13.90 -4.49
N LYS A 178 -3.87 14.65 -4.91
CA LYS A 178 -3.91 15.28 -6.24
C LYS A 178 -2.75 16.25 -6.44
N ARG A 179 -2.50 17.15 -5.49
CA ARG A 179 -1.44 18.16 -5.57
C ARG A 179 -0.04 17.52 -5.63
N LEU A 180 0.19 16.45 -4.89
CA LEU A 180 1.48 15.77 -4.80
C LEU A 180 1.71 14.76 -5.94
N GLY A 181 0.73 14.49 -6.80
CA GLY A 181 0.82 13.46 -7.83
C GLY A 181 0.95 12.03 -7.27
N VAL A 182 0.42 11.81 -6.07
CA VAL A 182 0.40 10.50 -5.42
C VAL A 182 -0.70 9.63 -6.04
N VAL A 183 -0.47 8.33 -6.14
CA VAL A 183 -1.41 7.36 -6.70
C VAL A 183 -1.95 6.47 -5.58
N PRO A 184 -3.21 6.61 -5.14
CA PRO A 184 -3.80 5.67 -4.21
C PRO A 184 -4.05 4.32 -4.89
N SER A 185 -3.76 3.23 -4.18
CA SER A 185 -4.14 1.88 -4.57
C SER A 185 -5.18 1.39 -3.59
N PHE A 186 -6.45 1.44 -3.98
CA PHE A 186 -7.54 1.09 -3.10
C PHE A 186 -7.74 -0.42 -2.97
N PHE A 187 -8.24 -0.86 -1.82
CA PHE A 187 -8.65 -2.23 -1.57
C PHE A 187 -10.17 -2.31 -1.41
N VAL A 188 -10.90 -2.18 -2.52
CA VAL A 188 -12.38 -2.06 -2.52
C VAL A 188 -13.06 -3.32 -2.02
N VAL A 189 -12.47 -4.48 -2.23
CA VAL A 189 -13.02 -5.78 -1.82
C VAL A 189 -13.23 -5.88 -0.30
N HIS A 190 -12.60 -5.00 0.50
CA HIS A 190 -12.90 -4.82 1.91
C HIS A 190 -14.39 -4.59 2.18
N THR A 191 -15.08 -3.86 1.33
CA THR A 191 -16.51 -3.54 1.52
C THR A 191 -17.38 -4.78 1.40
N TYR A 192 -17.01 -5.71 0.53
CA TYR A 192 -17.74 -6.96 0.37
C TYR A 192 -17.52 -7.92 1.55
N PHE A 193 -16.26 -8.12 1.97
CA PHE A 193 -15.95 -9.11 3.00
C PHE A 193 -16.17 -8.62 4.44
N TRP A 194 -16.01 -7.32 4.68
CA TRP A 194 -16.02 -6.74 6.04
C TRP A 194 -16.88 -5.48 6.17
N GLY A 195 -17.71 -5.14 5.18
CA GLY A 195 -18.52 -3.92 5.19
C GLY A 195 -19.36 -3.80 6.44
N ASP A 196 -20.10 -4.84 6.81
CA ASP A 196 -20.92 -4.86 8.02
C ASP A 196 -20.09 -4.62 9.28
N ARG A 197 -18.91 -5.25 9.38
CA ARG A 197 -18.02 -5.04 10.53
C ARG A 197 -17.41 -3.64 10.54
N HIS A 198 -17.09 -3.08 9.39
CA HIS A 198 -16.65 -1.68 9.33
C HIS A 198 -17.74 -0.75 9.87
N TYR A 199 -18.98 -1.00 9.51
CA TYR A 199 -20.14 -0.23 9.94
C TYR A 199 -20.45 -0.42 11.43
N GLU A 200 -20.54 -1.66 11.89
CA GLU A 200 -21.03 -1.98 13.24
C GLU A 200 -19.97 -1.90 14.33
N MET A 201 -18.68 -2.13 13.96
CA MET A 201 -17.61 -2.34 14.94
C MET A 201 -16.48 -1.32 14.81
N PHE A 202 -15.88 -1.16 13.61
CA PHE A 202 -14.62 -0.44 13.53
C PHE A 202 -14.78 1.07 13.37
N LEU A 203 -15.69 1.51 12.52
CA LEU A 203 -15.80 2.91 12.11
C LEU A 203 -17.10 3.59 12.51
N GLY A 204 -18.21 2.84 12.64
CA GLY A 204 -19.54 3.40 12.70
C GLY A 204 -20.03 3.88 11.32
N GLN A 205 -21.29 4.28 11.23
CA GLN A 205 -21.96 4.58 9.97
C GLN A 205 -21.20 5.59 9.11
N ASP A 206 -21.02 6.80 9.61
CA ASP A 206 -20.51 7.94 8.82
C ASP A 206 -19.14 7.68 8.19
N ARG A 207 -18.26 7.02 8.94
CA ARG A 207 -16.90 6.71 8.43
C ARG A 207 -16.90 5.48 7.52
N ALA A 208 -17.72 4.46 7.84
CA ALA A 208 -17.79 3.23 7.05
C ALA A 208 -18.36 3.48 5.65
N GLU A 209 -19.36 4.35 5.50
CA GLU A 209 -19.91 4.73 4.20
C GLU A 209 -18.92 5.46 3.28
N ARG A 210 -17.79 5.87 3.83
CA ARG A 210 -16.75 6.63 3.12
C ARG A 210 -15.46 5.87 2.88
N ILE A 211 -15.36 4.61 3.27
CA ILE A 211 -14.12 3.86 3.01
C ILE A 211 -13.87 3.67 1.52
N SER A 212 -12.59 3.67 1.13
CA SER A 212 -12.15 3.53 -0.26
C SER A 212 -12.93 4.44 -1.23
N PRO A 213 -12.85 5.77 -1.11
CA PRO A 213 -13.73 6.71 -1.79
C PRO A 213 -13.35 6.94 -3.27
N LEU A 214 -13.49 5.89 -4.10
CA LEU A 214 -13.11 5.93 -5.53
C LEU A 214 -13.80 7.04 -6.30
N ARG A 215 -15.10 7.26 -6.00
CA ARG A 215 -15.88 8.33 -6.66
C ARG A 215 -15.29 9.71 -6.38
N SER A 216 -14.85 9.95 -5.13
CA SER A 216 -14.21 11.22 -4.75
C SER A 216 -12.86 11.41 -5.44
N ALA A 217 -12.08 10.33 -5.57
CA ALA A 217 -10.81 10.34 -6.30
C ALA A 217 -11.04 10.59 -7.80
N LEU A 218 -12.03 9.90 -8.41
CA LEU A 218 -12.38 10.07 -9.82
C LEU A 218 -12.83 11.50 -10.13
N LYS A 219 -13.70 12.09 -9.31
CA LYS A 219 -14.16 13.48 -9.48
C LYS A 219 -13.01 14.51 -9.44
N ARG A 220 -11.93 14.21 -8.73
CA ARG A 220 -10.72 15.05 -8.67
C ARG A 220 -9.76 14.79 -9.84
N GLY A 221 -10.05 13.78 -10.68
CA GLY A 221 -9.11 13.33 -11.72
C GLY A 221 -7.81 12.78 -11.13
N ILE A 222 -7.89 12.12 -9.95
CA ILE A 222 -6.76 11.42 -9.34
C ILE A 222 -6.65 10.05 -10.02
N PRO A 223 -5.49 9.71 -10.64
CA PRO A 223 -5.26 8.35 -11.09
C PRO A 223 -5.16 7.41 -9.88
N PHE A 224 -5.84 6.28 -9.94
CA PHE A 224 -5.79 5.28 -8.87
C PHE A 224 -5.80 3.86 -9.44
N SER A 225 -5.41 2.89 -8.63
CA SER A 225 -5.57 1.46 -8.90
C SER A 225 -6.40 0.78 -7.82
N ASN A 226 -6.93 -0.39 -8.16
CA ASN A 226 -7.50 -1.31 -7.19
C ASN A 226 -6.62 -2.55 -7.10
N HIS A 227 -6.50 -3.12 -5.92
CA HIS A 227 -5.81 -4.38 -5.70
C HIS A 227 -6.70 -5.36 -4.93
N ASN A 228 -6.33 -6.64 -4.99
CA ASN A 228 -7.10 -7.73 -4.41
C ASN A 228 -6.53 -8.26 -3.09
N ASP A 229 -5.28 -7.94 -2.78
CA ASP A 229 -4.57 -8.35 -1.57
C ASP A 229 -4.72 -9.86 -1.23
N THR A 230 -4.45 -10.71 -2.22
CA THR A 230 -4.47 -12.17 -2.07
C THR A 230 -3.37 -12.56 -1.09
N PHE A 231 -3.73 -13.23 -0.18
CA PHE A 231 -4.36 -14.14 0.66
C PHE A 231 -5.39 -13.55 1.65
N VAL A 232 -5.44 -12.24 1.81
CA VAL A 232 -6.46 -11.59 2.64
C VAL A 232 -7.84 -11.81 2.02
N THR A 233 -7.90 -11.77 0.69
CA THR A 233 -9.09 -12.14 -0.08
C THR A 233 -8.76 -13.21 -1.14
N PRO A 234 -9.76 -13.95 -1.63
CA PRO A 234 -9.56 -14.93 -2.72
C PRO A 234 -8.95 -14.31 -3.97
N ILE A 235 -8.28 -15.14 -4.80
CA ILE A 235 -7.77 -14.71 -6.10
C ILE A 235 -8.96 -14.52 -7.06
N ASP A 236 -9.63 -13.40 -6.97
CA ASP A 236 -10.69 -13.03 -7.90
C ASP A 236 -10.76 -11.50 -8.06
N PRO A 237 -10.02 -10.93 -9.02
CA PRO A 237 -9.96 -9.48 -9.18
C PRO A 237 -11.24 -8.85 -9.78
N LEU A 238 -12.22 -9.67 -10.15
CA LEU A 238 -13.50 -9.24 -10.75
C LEU A 238 -14.70 -9.44 -9.81
N LEU A 239 -14.46 -9.84 -8.57
CA LEU A 239 -15.48 -10.04 -7.55
C LEU A 239 -16.04 -8.71 -7.06
#